data_24dd45451958d8ee45e1d5273de6531a
#
_entry.id   24dd45451958d8ee45e1d5273de6531a
#
_cell.length_a   1.000
_cell.length_b   1.000
_cell.length_c   1.000
_cell.angle_alpha   90.00
_cell.angle_beta   90.00
_cell.angle_gamma   90.00
#
_symmetry.space_group_name_H-M   'P 1'
#
loop_
_entity.id
_entity.type
_entity.pdbx_description
1 polymer ?
#
loop_
_entity_poly.entity_id
_entity_poly.type
_entity_poly.pdbx_seq_one_letter_code
_entity_poly.pdbx_strand_id
1 'polypeptide(L)'
;MTLRTRLAVGLLVLAVAPAASAQTADEVIEKSITALGGRAAHAKMKSRMTTGTIVVSTPAGDINGTIEVLNAAPNKARTLIKADLSALGAGALVVDQRFDGSSGYVLDSLQGDRDMPASQVDGLKNSSFPHPFLNYKDLGTSAKVTGKEKVGDRDAFVVLFDPTSGPEVRQFIDAETYLPIKMVMKVDVPQLGQEIEQTTEFLDFKDVDGIKIPFRLKASSSVQNLTITVSKVEHNVTVDESLFAKPK
;
A
#
# COMPACT_ATOMS: atom_id res chain seq x y z
N MET A 1 34.18 72.45 31.05
CA MET A 1 33.53 71.20 31.49
C MET A 1 32.75 70.64 30.32
N THR A 2 33.36 69.80 29.54
CA THR A 2 32.83 69.33 28.23
C THR A 2 32.36 67.88 28.37
N LEU A 3 31.06 67.71 28.32
CA LEU A 3 30.36 66.38 28.35
C LEU A 3 30.49 65.65 27.02
N ARG A 4 31.21 64.53 27.01
CA ARG A 4 31.35 63.67 25.80
C ARG A 4 30.27 62.61 25.83
N THR A 5 29.25 62.75 25.00
CA THR A 5 28.21 61.75 24.74
C THR A 5 28.80 60.66 23.85
N ARG A 6 28.88 59.42 24.38
CA ARG A 6 29.26 58.22 23.64
C ARG A 6 27.98 57.58 23.06
N LEU A 7 27.84 57.63 21.71
CA LEU A 7 26.79 56.94 20.99
C LEU A 7 27.21 55.47 20.82
N ALA A 8 26.49 54.56 21.48
CA ALA A 8 26.66 53.12 21.28
C ALA A 8 25.76 52.68 20.12
N VAL A 9 26.36 52.31 18.98
CA VAL A 9 25.68 51.71 17.85
C VAL A 9 25.57 50.22 18.09
N GLY A 10 24.39 49.77 18.48
CA GLY A 10 24.08 48.35 18.63
C GLY A 10 23.91 47.70 17.23
N LEU A 11 24.80 46.80 16.86
CA LEU A 11 24.73 46.00 15.64
C LEU A 11 23.70 44.87 15.88
N LEU A 12 22.51 45.01 15.29
CA LEU A 12 21.46 43.95 15.29
C LEU A 12 21.82 42.90 14.23
N VAL A 13 22.41 41.80 14.65
CA VAL A 13 22.66 40.64 13.76
C VAL A 13 21.34 39.89 13.56
N LEU A 14 20.68 40.09 12.45
CA LEU A 14 19.56 39.25 12.00
C LEU A 14 20.11 37.84 11.68
N ALA A 15 19.91 36.86 12.53
CA ALA A 15 20.14 35.47 12.25
C ALA A 15 19.06 34.99 11.24
N VAL A 16 19.42 34.93 9.96
CA VAL A 16 18.61 34.26 8.94
C VAL A 16 18.73 32.77 9.19
N ALA A 17 17.74 32.18 9.88
CA ALA A 17 17.63 30.73 9.95
C ALA A 17 17.40 30.20 8.53
N PRO A 18 18.17 29.20 8.06
CA PRO A 18 17.89 28.58 6.78
C PRO A 18 16.48 27.97 6.85
N ALA A 19 15.59 28.41 5.96
CA ALA A 19 14.30 27.76 5.77
C ALA A 19 14.60 26.30 5.38
N ALA A 20 14.31 25.36 6.29
CA ALA A 20 14.39 23.95 5.95
C ALA A 20 13.47 23.73 4.76
N SER A 21 14.05 23.51 3.58
CA SER A 21 13.28 23.20 2.37
C SER A 21 12.42 21.97 2.66
N ALA A 22 11.11 22.13 2.57
CA ALA A 22 10.19 21.00 2.74
C ALA A 22 10.56 19.95 1.68
N GLN A 23 10.75 18.69 2.09
CA GLN A 23 11.07 17.62 1.15
C GLN A 23 9.95 17.47 0.12
N THR A 24 10.31 17.36 -1.13
CA THR A 24 9.37 17.11 -2.22
C THR A 24 8.85 15.67 -2.17
N ALA A 25 7.71 15.41 -2.79
CA ALA A 25 7.16 14.04 -2.86
C ALA A 25 8.15 13.10 -3.56
N ASP A 26 8.79 13.56 -4.64
CA ASP A 26 9.78 12.76 -5.37
C ASP A 26 10.96 12.35 -4.48
N GLU A 27 11.50 13.28 -3.69
CA GLU A 27 12.60 12.95 -2.76
C GLU A 27 12.20 11.93 -1.69
N VAL A 28 11.01 12.06 -1.13
CA VAL A 28 10.49 11.12 -0.13
C VAL A 28 10.26 9.73 -0.75
N ILE A 29 9.66 9.69 -1.95
CA ILE A 29 9.40 8.46 -2.69
C ILE A 29 10.70 7.77 -3.10
N GLU A 30 11.71 8.50 -3.63
CA GLU A 30 13.00 7.91 -4.01
C GLU A 30 13.75 7.33 -2.81
N LYS A 31 13.71 8.02 -1.65
CA LYS A 31 14.28 7.47 -0.41
C LYS A 31 13.52 6.22 0.04
N SER A 32 12.20 6.20 -0.12
CA SER A 32 11.38 5.02 0.18
C SER A 32 11.72 3.85 -0.74
N ILE A 33 11.86 4.09 -2.06
CA ILE A 33 12.29 3.07 -3.02
C ILE A 33 13.67 2.52 -2.61
N THR A 34 14.59 3.40 -2.21
CA THR A 34 15.94 2.99 -1.74
C THR A 34 15.84 2.13 -0.48
N ALA A 35 15.02 2.53 0.50
CA ALA A 35 14.78 1.79 1.73
C ALA A 35 14.14 0.42 1.50
N LEU A 36 13.33 0.28 0.45
CA LEU A 36 12.69 -0.97 0.03
C LEU A 36 13.62 -1.91 -0.77
N GLY A 37 14.87 -1.53 -1.04
CA GLY A 37 15.85 -2.35 -1.77
C GLY A 37 16.37 -1.72 -3.06
N GLY A 38 15.83 -0.58 -3.46
CA GLY A 38 16.28 0.21 -4.60
C GLY A 38 15.73 -0.26 -5.96
N ARG A 39 15.73 0.65 -6.93
CA ARG A 39 15.20 0.41 -8.28
C ARG A 39 15.83 -0.80 -8.97
N ALA A 40 17.15 -1.02 -8.79
CA ALA A 40 17.87 -2.11 -9.43
C ALA A 40 17.43 -3.51 -8.95
N ALA A 41 17.09 -3.66 -7.67
CA ALA A 41 16.54 -4.92 -7.14
C ALA A 41 15.13 -5.17 -7.68
N HIS A 42 14.28 -4.14 -7.61
CA HIS A 42 12.91 -4.22 -8.13
C HIS A 42 12.85 -4.51 -9.64
N ALA A 43 13.75 -3.94 -10.44
CA ALA A 43 13.79 -4.18 -11.90
C ALA A 43 14.07 -5.65 -12.30
N LYS A 44 14.62 -6.45 -11.39
CA LYS A 44 14.86 -7.88 -11.61
C LYS A 44 13.63 -8.75 -11.32
N MET A 45 12.58 -8.17 -10.72
CA MET A 45 11.38 -8.91 -10.32
C MET A 45 10.43 -9.06 -11.51
N LYS A 46 10.20 -10.29 -11.93
CA LYS A 46 9.24 -10.63 -13.00
C LYS A 46 7.92 -11.16 -12.42
N SER A 47 8.02 -11.85 -11.28
CA SER A 47 6.86 -12.38 -10.56
C SER A 47 7.15 -12.51 -9.07
N ARG A 48 6.10 -12.60 -8.26
CA ARG A 48 6.20 -12.85 -6.82
C ARG A 48 5.01 -13.68 -6.36
N MET A 49 5.29 -14.81 -5.69
CA MET A 49 4.31 -15.58 -4.94
C MET A 49 4.47 -15.25 -3.46
N THR A 50 3.39 -14.85 -2.82
CA THR A 50 3.30 -14.63 -1.39
C THR A 50 2.24 -15.55 -0.81
N THR A 51 2.58 -16.32 0.21
CA THR A 51 1.63 -17.19 0.92
C THR A 51 1.59 -16.83 2.40
N GLY A 52 0.44 -17.05 3.03
CA GLY A 52 0.26 -16.71 4.43
C GLY A 52 -1.09 -17.13 4.98
N THR A 53 -1.39 -16.63 6.16
CA THR A 53 -2.69 -16.75 6.82
C THR A 53 -3.41 -15.41 6.83
N ILE A 54 -4.73 -15.46 6.83
CA ILE A 54 -5.61 -14.31 6.97
C ILE A 54 -6.58 -14.57 8.13
N VAL A 55 -6.76 -13.56 8.96
CA VAL A 55 -7.78 -13.54 10.01
C VAL A 55 -8.68 -12.34 9.74
N VAL A 56 -9.97 -12.58 9.57
CA VAL A 56 -10.99 -11.53 9.44
C VAL A 56 -11.77 -11.49 10.73
N SER A 57 -11.61 -10.40 11.48
CA SER A 57 -12.34 -10.19 12.73
C SER A 57 -13.68 -9.53 12.44
N THR A 58 -14.77 -10.19 12.86
CA THR A 58 -16.15 -9.73 12.74
C THR A 58 -16.82 -9.70 14.11
N PRO A 59 -17.95 -9.01 14.29
CA PRO A 59 -18.72 -9.07 15.53
C PRO A 59 -19.18 -10.48 15.92
N ALA A 60 -19.28 -11.41 14.96
CA ALA A 60 -19.67 -12.80 15.18
C ALA A 60 -18.47 -13.71 15.54
N GLY A 61 -17.25 -13.20 15.51
CA GLY A 61 -16.01 -13.94 15.79
C GLY A 61 -14.98 -13.84 14.66
N ASP A 62 -13.85 -14.50 14.88
CA ASP A 62 -12.75 -14.51 13.93
C ASP A 62 -12.91 -15.62 12.89
N ILE A 63 -12.75 -15.25 11.61
CA ILE A 63 -12.68 -16.17 10.49
C ILE A 63 -11.22 -16.36 10.13
N ASN A 64 -10.73 -17.59 10.21
CA ASN A 64 -9.36 -17.93 9.89
C ASN A 64 -9.28 -18.57 8.50
N GLY A 65 -8.24 -18.19 7.74
CA GLY A 65 -8.04 -18.70 6.40
C GLY A 65 -6.59 -18.66 5.94
N THR A 66 -6.38 -19.12 4.73
CA THR A 66 -5.11 -18.99 3.99
C THR A 66 -5.24 -17.97 2.89
N ILE A 67 -4.13 -17.35 2.54
CA ILE A 67 -4.03 -16.39 1.44
C ILE A 67 -2.82 -16.72 0.57
N GLU A 68 -3.03 -16.69 -0.73
CA GLU A 68 -1.99 -16.77 -1.76
C GLU A 68 -2.12 -15.55 -2.66
N VAL A 69 -1.03 -14.80 -2.86
CA VAL A 69 -0.98 -13.65 -3.76
C VAL A 69 0.09 -13.91 -4.80
N LEU A 70 -0.30 -14.01 -6.05
CA LEU A 70 0.60 -14.11 -7.19
C LEU A 70 0.55 -12.79 -7.97
N ASN A 71 1.71 -12.16 -8.10
CA ASN A 71 1.87 -10.98 -8.95
C ASN A 71 2.83 -11.29 -10.09
N ALA A 72 2.60 -10.70 -11.26
CA ALA A 72 3.49 -10.79 -12.40
C ALA A 72 3.56 -9.46 -13.16
N ALA A 73 4.77 -9.16 -13.65
CA ALA A 73 5.00 -7.99 -14.48
C ALA A 73 4.22 -8.08 -15.82
N PRO A 74 3.81 -6.95 -16.39
CA PRO A 74 3.98 -5.61 -15.85
C PRO A 74 2.96 -5.25 -14.76
N ASN A 75 1.78 -5.87 -14.73
CA ASN A 75 0.70 -5.49 -13.81
C ASN A 75 -0.40 -6.57 -13.75
N LYS A 76 -0.03 -7.81 -13.44
CA LYS A 76 -0.99 -8.90 -13.25
C LYS A 76 -1.04 -9.30 -11.78
N ALA A 77 -2.21 -9.65 -11.29
CA ALA A 77 -2.41 -10.05 -9.90
C ALA A 77 -3.46 -11.14 -9.77
N ARG A 78 -3.22 -12.09 -8.88
CA ARG A 78 -4.21 -13.04 -8.41
C ARG A 78 -4.14 -13.12 -6.90
N THR A 79 -5.29 -13.04 -6.24
CA THR A 79 -5.41 -13.26 -4.79
C THR A 79 -6.40 -14.39 -4.56
N LEU A 80 -5.91 -15.48 -3.97
CA LEU A 80 -6.72 -16.64 -3.60
C LEU A 80 -6.84 -16.71 -2.07
N ILE A 81 -8.06 -16.61 -1.57
CA ILE A 81 -8.38 -16.74 -0.15
C ILE A 81 -9.23 -18.00 0.03
N LYS A 82 -8.87 -18.82 1.03
CA LYS A 82 -9.65 -19.98 1.45
C LYS A 82 -9.87 -19.90 2.96
N ALA A 83 -11.11 -20.01 3.41
CA ALA A 83 -11.46 -20.02 4.83
C ALA A 83 -12.55 -21.06 5.11
N ASP A 84 -12.60 -21.52 6.35
CA ASP A 84 -13.66 -22.40 6.83
C ASP A 84 -14.65 -21.58 7.66
N LEU A 85 -15.90 -21.54 7.21
CA LEU A 85 -16.99 -20.82 7.85
C LEU A 85 -17.96 -21.75 8.59
N SER A 86 -17.59 -23.00 8.83
CA SER A 86 -18.44 -24.00 9.48
C SER A 86 -18.92 -23.54 10.85
N ALA A 87 -18.08 -22.83 11.61
CA ALA A 87 -18.42 -22.23 12.89
C ALA A 87 -19.52 -21.16 12.81
N LEU A 88 -19.73 -20.57 11.62
CA LEU A 88 -20.79 -19.58 11.33
C LEU A 88 -21.99 -20.19 10.61
N GLY A 89 -22.05 -21.54 10.52
CA GLY A 89 -23.11 -22.26 9.82
C GLY A 89 -23.03 -22.23 8.29
N ALA A 90 -21.91 -21.74 7.72
CA ALA A 90 -21.63 -21.78 6.31
C ALA A 90 -20.51 -22.81 6.01
N GLY A 91 -20.32 -23.16 4.74
CA GLY A 91 -19.28 -24.11 4.34
C GLY A 91 -17.92 -23.44 4.11
N ALA A 92 -17.11 -24.05 3.24
CA ALA A 92 -15.84 -23.47 2.84
C ALA A 92 -16.04 -22.22 1.96
N LEU A 93 -15.37 -21.13 2.31
CA LEU A 93 -15.24 -19.94 1.50
C LEU A 93 -14.03 -20.08 0.59
N VAL A 94 -14.22 -19.83 -0.71
CA VAL A 94 -13.13 -19.64 -1.68
C VAL A 94 -13.40 -18.35 -2.43
N VAL A 95 -12.45 -17.41 -2.35
CA VAL A 95 -12.47 -16.18 -3.13
C VAL A 95 -11.20 -16.14 -3.98
N ASP A 96 -11.32 -16.16 -5.29
CA ASP A 96 -10.21 -16.09 -6.25
C ASP A 96 -10.38 -14.84 -7.11
N GLN A 97 -9.64 -13.79 -6.75
CA GLN A 97 -9.63 -12.52 -7.47
C GLN A 97 -8.51 -12.56 -8.51
N ARG A 98 -8.83 -12.27 -9.75
CA ARG A 98 -7.91 -12.31 -10.89
C ARG A 98 -7.91 -10.98 -11.62
N PHE A 99 -6.73 -10.53 -11.98
CA PHE A 99 -6.52 -9.32 -12.76
C PHE A 99 -5.42 -9.58 -13.81
N ASP A 100 -5.77 -9.41 -15.08
CA ASP A 100 -4.88 -9.71 -16.22
C ASP A 100 -4.05 -8.49 -16.67
N GLY A 101 -4.15 -7.36 -15.97
CA GLY A 101 -3.54 -6.08 -16.32
C GLY A 101 -4.52 -5.09 -16.94
N SER A 102 -5.69 -5.55 -17.37
CA SER A 102 -6.72 -4.72 -18.03
C SER A 102 -8.11 -4.89 -17.41
N SER A 103 -8.48 -6.11 -17.11
CA SER A 103 -9.78 -6.51 -16.57
C SER A 103 -9.63 -7.37 -15.31
N GLY A 104 -10.62 -7.31 -14.44
CA GLY A 104 -10.65 -8.07 -13.21
C GLY A 104 -11.87 -8.96 -13.08
N TYR A 105 -11.69 -10.13 -12.47
CA TYR A 105 -12.73 -11.11 -12.24
C TYR A 105 -12.62 -11.72 -10.84
N VAL A 106 -13.75 -12.04 -10.24
CA VAL A 106 -13.84 -12.67 -8.92
C VAL A 106 -14.65 -13.95 -9.04
N LEU A 107 -14.04 -15.07 -8.66
CA LEU A 107 -14.76 -16.31 -8.36
C LEU A 107 -15.01 -16.33 -6.85
N ASP A 108 -16.26 -16.42 -6.45
CA ASP A 108 -16.65 -16.32 -5.05
C ASP A 108 -17.70 -17.39 -4.73
N SER A 109 -17.31 -18.37 -3.92
CA SER A 109 -18.16 -19.53 -3.61
C SER A 109 -19.44 -19.20 -2.84
N LEU A 110 -19.55 -18.00 -2.24
CA LEU A 110 -20.73 -17.57 -1.48
C LEU A 110 -21.57 -16.53 -2.20
N GLN A 111 -20.91 -15.54 -2.85
CA GLN A 111 -21.60 -14.42 -3.48
C GLN A 111 -21.80 -14.61 -4.99
N GLY A 112 -21.22 -15.67 -5.54
CA GLY A 112 -21.20 -15.95 -6.98
C GLY A 112 -20.11 -15.17 -7.72
N ASP A 113 -19.84 -15.66 -8.90
CA ASP A 113 -18.80 -15.16 -9.78
C ASP A 113 -19.21 -13.87 -10.46
N ARG A 114 -18.28 -12.91 -10.60
CA ARG A 114 -18.56 -11.59 -11.15
C ARG A 114 -17.34 -10.89 -11.73
N ASP A 115 -17.57 -9.97 -12.65
CA ASP A 115 -16.55 -9.01 -13.07
C ASP A 115 -16.28 -8.01 -11.92
N MET A 116 -15.04 -7.55 -11.80
CA MET A 116 -14.69 -6.51 -10.82
C MET A 116 -15.28 -5.15 -11.24
N PRO A 117 -15.75 -4.33 -10.29
CA PRO A 117 -16.14 -2.95 -10.56
C PRO A 117 -14.98 -2.14 -11.16
N ALA A 118 -15.30 -1.14 -11.99
CA ALA A 118 -14.28 -0.31 -12.65
C ALA A 118 -13.33 0.37 -11.66
N SER A 119 -13.84 0.90 -10.53
CA SER A 119 -13.04 1.50 -9.47
C SER A 119 -12.00 0.54 -8.88
N GLN A 120 -12.35 -0.74 -8.70
CA GLN A 120 -11.43 -1.77 -8.21
C GLN A 120 -10.37 -2.11 -9.28
N VAL A 121 -10.78 -2.22 -10.55
CA VAL A 121 -9.86 -2.43 -11.67
C VAL A 121 -8.86 -1.28 -11.79
N ASP A 122 -9.30 -0.04 -11.67
CA ASP A 122 -8.43 1.13 -11.73
C ASP A 122 -7.46 1.20 -10.54
N GLY A 123 -7.93 0.83 -9.35
CA GLY A 123 -7.05 0.66 -8.19
C GLY A 123 -5.95 -0.38 -8.41
N LEU A 124 -6.27 -1.52 -9.05
CA LEU A 124 -5.28 -2.53 -9.40
C LEU A 124 -4.30 -2.06 -10.47
N LYS A 125 -4.73 -1.30 -11.46
CA LYS A 125 -3.84 -0.67 -12.46
C LYS A 125 -2.82 0.25 -11.79
N ASN A 126 -3.25 1.05 -10.80
CA ASN A 126 -2.39 1.96 -10.06
C ASN A 126 -1.46 1.24 -9.07
N SER A 127 -1.80 0.01 -8.68
CA SER A 127 -1.01 -0.84 -7.76
C SER A 127 0.04 -1.69 -8.47
N SER A 128 0.64 -1.18 -9.55
CA SER A 128 1.52 -1.91 -10.45
C SER A 128 2.65 -2.69 -9.76
N PHE A 129 2.99 -3.84 -10.36
CA PHE A 129 4.13 -4.67 -9.94
C PHE A 129 5.43 -4.19 -10.60
N PRO A 130 6.59 -4.24 -9.92
CA PRO A 130 6.85 -4.84 -8.61
C PRO A 130 6.52 -3.95 -7.42
N HIS A 131 6.38 -2.63 -7.59
CA HIS A 131 5.97 -1.69 -6.55
C HIS A 131 5.38 -0.41 -7.16
N PRO A 132 4.25 0.12 -6.67
CA PRO A 132 3.56 1.27 -7.25
C PRO A 132 4.41 2.55 -7.30
N PHE A 133 5.37 2.74 -6.38
CA PHE A 133 6.23 3.91 -6.36
C PHE A 133 7.18 4.03 -7.56
N LEU A 134 7.42 2.94 -8.30
CA LEU A 134 8.43 2.92 -9.35
C LEU A 134 8.00 3.66 -10.62
N ASN A 135 6.72 3.63 -10.95
CA ASN A 135 6.16 4.10 -12.22
C ASN A 135 4.85 4.88 -12.09
N TYR A 136 4.54 5.41 -10.89
CA TYR A 136 3.28 6.14 -10.67
C TYR A 136 3.09 7.32 -11.65
N LYS A 137 4.17 8.01 -12.03
CA LYS A 137 4.13 9.11 -13.00
C LYS A 137 3.75 8.63 -14.40
N ASP A 138 4.29 7.48 -14.81
CA ASP A 138 4.00 6.89 -16.12
C ASP A 138 2.54 6.45 -16.22
N LEU A 139 1.90 6.17 -15.07
CA LEU A 139 0.48 5.86 -14.95
C LEU A 139 -0.40 7.12 -14.81
N GLY A 140 0.18 8.32 -14.91
CA GLY A 140 -0.55 9.58 -14.80
C GLY A 140 -0.94 9.96 -13.37
N THR A 141 -0.34 9.33 -12.36
CA THR A 141 -0.59 9.65 -10.95
C THR A 141 0.28 10.82 -10.50
N SER A 142 -0.32 11.86 -9.93
CA SER A 142 0.41 12.92 -9.25
C SER A 142 0.73 12.54 -7.81
N ALA A 143 1.79 13.12 -7.24
CA ALA A 143 2.14 12.91 -5.83
C ALA A 143 2.54 14.22 -5.16
N LYS A 144 2.07 14.46 -3.93
CA LYS A 144 2.48 15.61 -3.12
C LYS A 144 2.63 15.24 -1.65
N VAL A 145 3.62 15.82 -0.97
CA VAL A 145 3.70 15.77 0.50
C VAL A 145 2.67 16.74 1.05
N THR A 146 1.71 16.25 1.82
CA THR A 146 0.67 17.06 2.45
C THR A 146 1.03 17.48 3.88
N GLY A 147 2.04 16.85 4.47
CA GLY A 147 2.51 17.16 5.82
C GLY A 147 3.25 15.99 6.47
N LYS A 148 3.37 16.08 7.79
CA LYS A 148 3.81 14.99 8.64
C LYS A 148 2.74 14.68 9.67
N GLU A 149 2.53 13.40 9.94
CA GLU A 149 1.61 12.91 10.97
C GLU A 149 2.29 11.82 11.80
N LYS A 150 1.76 11.58 13.01
CA LYS A 150 2.19 10.45 13.82
C LYS A 150 1.45 9.18 13.42
N VAL A 151 2.21 8.07 13.33
CA VAL A 151 1.67 6.71 13.23
C VAL A 151 2.22 5.93 14.42
N GLY A 152 1.41 5.78 15.47
CA GLY A 152 1.91 5.40 16.78
C GLY A 152 2.91 6.44 17.29
N ASP A 153 4.09 6.01 17.70
CA ASP A 153 5.16 6.89 18.21
C ASP A 153 6.08 7.44 17.09
N ARG A 154 5.87 7.04 15.82
CA ARG A 154 6.74 7.41 14.70
C ARG A 154 6.19 8.60 13.93
N ASP A 155 7.07 9.54 13.57
CA ASP A 155 6.75 10.59 12.62
C ASP A 155 6.77 10.03 11.20
N ALA A 156 5.78 10.37 10.39
CA ALA A 156 5.67 9.93 9.01
C ALA A 156 5.36 11.10 8.07
N PHE A 157 5.99 11.12 6.91
CA PHE A 157 5.56 11.95 5.80
C PHE A 157 4.25 11.41 5.25
N VAL A 158 3.28 12.28 5.02
CA VAL A 158 2.04 11.95 4.33
C VAL A 158 2.18 12.33 2.88
N VAL A 159 2.27 11.33 2.01
CA VAL A 159 2.30 11.51 0.56
C VAL A 159 0.94 11.14 0.00
N LEU A 160 0.27 12.13 -0.59
CA LEU A 160 -0.98 11.91 -1.32
C LEU A 160 -0.64 11.54 -2.76
N PHE A 161 -1.07 10.36 -3.19
CA PHE A 161 -1.10 9.94 -4.58
C PHE A 161 -2.50 10.16 -5.14
N ASP A 162 -2.58 10.92 -6.21
CA ASP A 162 -3.82 11.32 -6.87
C ASP A 162 -3.78 10.85 -8.34
N PRO A 163 -4.33 9.66 -8.63
CA PRO A 163 -4.35 9.09 -9.97
C PRO A 163 -5.42 9.75 -10.83
N THR A 164 -5.25 9.66 -12.16
CA THR A 164 -6.26 10.14 -13.12
C THR A 164 -7.55 9.32 -13.10
N SER A 165 -7.50 8.08 -12.61
CA SER A 165 -8.67 7.24 -12.35
C SER A 165 -8.39 6.30 -11.17
N GLY A 166 -9.45 5.93 -10.44
CA GLY A 166 -9.35 5.15 -9.21
C GLY A 166 -9.21 6.02 -7.95
N PRO A 167 -9.07 5.40 -6.80
CA PRO A 167 -9.07 6.11 -5.52
C PRO A 167 -7.77 6.86 -5.25
N GLU A 168 -7.87 8.01 -4.60
CA GLU A 168 -6.74 8.66 -3.96
C GLU A 168 -6.15 7.78 -2.86
N VAL A 169 -4.82 7.80 -2.74
CA VAL A 169 -4.09 7.04 -1.72
C VAL A 169 -3.24 7.97 -0.88
N ARG A 170 -3.48 7.99 0.43
CA ARG A 170 -2.60 8.64 1.40
C ARG A 170 -1.61 7.60 1.93
N GLN A 171 -0.36 7.73 1.52
CA GLN A 171 0.73 6.86 1.96
C GLN A 171 1.52 7.54 3.08
N PHE A 172 1.68 6.86 4.19
CA PHE A 172 2.47 7.29 5.34
C PHE A 172 3.84 6.63 5.26
N ILE A 173 4.87 7.43 5.09
CA ILE A 173 6.27 6.99 4.97
C ILE A 173 7.01 7.45 6.21
N ASP A 174 7.54 6.51 6.96
CA ASP A 174 8.29 6.75 8.19
C ASP A 174 9.43 7.75 7.95
N ALA A 175 9.52 8.78 8.77
CA ALA A 175 10.44 9.90 8.53
C ALA A 175 11.91 9.55 8.82
N GLU A 176 12.19 8.46 9.51
CA GLU A 176 13.53 7.99 9.86
C GLU A 176 13.99 6.88 8.90
N THR A 177 13.17 5.86 8.72
CA THR A 177 13.53 4.67 7.92
C THR A 177 13.12 4.77 6.45
N TYR A 178 12.24 5.69 6.09
CA TYR A 178 11.60 5.83 4.79
C TYR A 178 10.81 4.59 4.34
N LEU A 179 10.49 3.67 5.23
CA LEU A 179 9.60 2.55 4.91
C LEU A 179 8.14 3.03 4.87
N PRO A 180 7.31 2.55 3.93
CA PRO A 180 5.88 2.78 3.97
C PRO A 180 5.28 2.00 5.15
N ILE A 181 4.67 2.71 6.11
CA ILE A 181 4.19 2.09 7.35
C ILE A 181 2.66 2.05 7.47
N LYS A 182 1.97 2.90 6.73
CA LYS A 182 0.51 2.96 6.71
C LYS A 182 0.03 3.50 5.37
N MET A 183 -1.10 3.03 4.93
CA MET A 183 -1.83 3.52 3.75
C MET A 183 -3.29 3.74 4.13
N VAL A 184 -3.89 4.79 3.60
CA VAL A 184 -5.32 5.08 3.74
C VAL A 184 -5.88 5.37 2.36
N MET A 185 -6.98 4.71 2.02
CA MET A 185 -7.68 4.90 0.76
C MET A 185 -9.19 4.70 0.94
N LYS A 186 -9.99 5.25 0.04
CA LYS A 186 -11.40 4.93 -0.06
C LYS A 186 -11.59 3.69 -0.94
N VAL A 187 -12.48 2.82 -0.52
CA VAL A 187 -12.85 1.60 -1.28
C VAL A 187 -14.36 1.55 -1.45
N ASP A 188 -14.79 1.21 -2.65
CA ASP A 188 -16.19 0.92 -2.92
C ASP A 188 -16.61 -0.36 -2.23
N VAL A 189 -17.73 -0.33 -1.51
CA VAL A 189 -18.39 -1.50 -0.96
C VAL A 189 -19.78 -1.60 -1.60
N PRO A 190 -19.92 -2.32 -2.72
CA PRO A 190 -21.17 -2.38 -3.49
C PRO A 190 -22.36 -2.83 -2.67
N GLN A 191 -22.14 -3.73 -1.69
CA GLN A 191 -23.19 -4.23 -0.79
C GLN A 191 -23.76 -3.13 0.12
N LEU A 192 -22.99 -2.06 0.38
CA LEU A 192 -23.41 -0.90 1.17
C LEU A 192 -23.84 0.29 0.28
N GLY A 193 -23.57 0.23 -1.02
CA GLY A 193 -23.82 1.32 -1.95
C GLY A 193 -23.01 2.59 -1.63
N GLN A 194 -21.90 2.48 -0.95
CA GLN A 194 -21.05 3.61 -0.54
C GLN A 194 -19.56 3.28 -0.51
N GLU A 195 -18.74 4.33 -0.60
CA GLU A 195 -17.32 4.25 -0.29
C GLU A 195 -17.08 4.27 1.22
N ILE A 196 -16.10 3.49 1.66
CA ILE A 196 -15.63 3.51 3.05
C ILE A 196 -14.12 3.76 3.06
N GLU A 197 -13.63 4.42 4.11
CA GLU A 197 -12.19 4.55 4.32
C GLU A 197 -11.62 3.23 4.84
N GLN A 198 -10.55 2.77 4.19
CA GLN A 198 -9.76 1.63 4.62
C GLN A 198 -8.35 2.08 4.97
N THR A 199 -7.92 1.74 6.16
CA THR A 199 -6.53 1.90 6.61
C THR A 199 -5.82 0.56 6.50
N THR A 200 -4.58 0.55 5.98
CA THR A 200 -3.70 -0.62 6.00
C THR A 200 -2.37 -0.24 6.64
N GLU A 201 -1.96 -0.98 7.66
CA GLU A 201 -0.64 -0.87 8.30
C GLU A 201 0.28 -1.96 7.77
N PHE A 202 1.55 -1.58 7.51
CA PHE A 202 2.61 -2.47 7.04
C PHE A 202 3.62 -2.67 8.15
N LEU A 203 3.78 -3.91 8.60
CA LEU A 203 4.52 -4.28 9.80
C LEU A 203 5.52 -5.40 9.48
N ASP A 204 6.51 -5.58 10.37
CA ASP A 204 7.44 -6.72 10.35
C ASP A 204 8.17 -6.88 9.00
N PHE A 205 8.77 -5.80 8.52
CA PHE A 205 9.54 -5.83 7.28
C PHE A 205 10.72 -6.79 7.37
N LYS A 206 10.83 -7.69 6.39
CA LYS A 206 11.96 -8.61 6.23
C LYS A 206 12.60 -8.41 4.86
N ASP A 207 13.88 -8.70 4.78
CA ASP A 207 14.61 -8.73 3.51
C ASP A 207 14.38 -10.08 2.83
N VAL A 208 13.93 -10.02 1.57
CA VAL A 208 13.82 -11.19 0.70
C VAL A 208 14.47 -10.82 -0.63
N ASP A 209 15.58 -11.44 -0.96
CA ASP A 209 16.36 -11.19 -2.18
C ASP A 209 16.74 -9.71 -2.38
N GLY A 210 17.03 -9.00 -1.28
CA GLY A 210 17.41 -7.58 -1.28
C GLY A 210 16.22 -6.61 -1.36
N ILE A 211 15.00 -7.11 -1.24
CA ILE A 211 13.77 -6.29 -1.19
C ILE A 211 13.12 -6.42 0.18
N LYS A 212 12.79 -5.30 0.80
CA LYS A 212 12.05 -5.29 2.07
C LYS A 212 10.55 -5.45 1.82
N ILE A 213 10.00 -6.54 2.37
CA ILE A 213 8.59 -6.93 2.26
C ILE A 213 7.96 -6.92 3.65
N PRO A 214 6.76 -6.32 3.86
CA PRO A 214 6.06 -6.44 5.12
C PRO A 214 5.54 -7.87 5.30
N PHE A 215 5.83 -8.47 6.45
CA PHE A 215 5.38 -9.83 6.78
C PHE A 215 4.11 -9.85 7.61
N ARG A 216 3.62 -8.69 8.01
CA ARG A 216 2.31 -8.54 8.62
C ARG A 216 1.62 -7.28 8.10
N LEU A 217 0.38 -7.44 7.66
CA LEU A 217 -0.50 -6.36 7.23
C LEU A 217 -1.74 -6.38 8.11
N LYS A 218 -2.14 -5.19 8.58
CA LYS A 218 -3.41 -5.01 9.29
C LYS A 218 -4.26 -4.04 8.50
N ALA A 219 -5.39 -4.47 8.00
CA ALA A 219 -6.34 -3.57 7.38
C ALA A 219 -7.57 -3.42 8.26
N SER A 220 -8.04 -2.20 8.40
CA SER A 220 -9.21 -1.84 9.19
C SER A 220 -10.12 -0.88 8.42
N SER A 221 -11.40 -1.06 8.59
CA SER A 221 -12.46 -0.23 8.05
C SER A 221 -13.66 -0.21 8.99
N SER A 222 -14.71 0.54 8.65
CA SER A 222 -15.96 0.54 9.42
C SER A 222 -16.72 -0.79 9.41
N VAL A 223 -16.38 -1.72 8.49
CA VAL A 223 -17.13 -2.98 8.30
C VAL A 223 -16.36 -4.20 8.77
N GLN A 224 -15.04 -4.18 8.76
CA GLN A 224 -14.21 -5.34 9.15
C GLN A 224 -12.77 -4.95 9.46
N ASN A 225 -12.13 -5.81 10.26
CA ASN A 225 -10.70 -5.78 10.45
C ASN A 225 -10.11 -7.08 9.92
N LEU A 226 -8.99 -7.00 9.24
CA LEU A 226 -8.26 -8.18 8.79
C LEU A 226 -6.78 -8.08 9.13
N THR A 227 -6.19 -9.23 9.44
CA THR A 227 -4.75 -9.38 9.64
C THR A 227 -4.25 -10.45 8.69
N ILE A 228 -3.26 -10.09 7.88
CA ILE A 228 -2.52 -11.03 7.04
C ILE A 228 -1.14 -11.23 7.68
N THR A 229 -0.77 -12.48 7.88
CA THR A 229 0.57 -12.88 8.32
C THR A 229 1.23 -13.69 7.20
N VAL A 230 2.27 -13.11 6.61
CA VAL A 230 3.02 -13.74 5.52
C VAL A 230 3.91 -14.85 6.08
N SER A 231 3.81 -16.03 5.48
CA SER A 231 4.64 -17.19 5.82
C SER A 231 5.83 -17.33 4.89
N LYS A 232 5.62 -17.07 3.58
CA LYS A 232 6.65 -17.24 2.55
C LYS A 232 6.49 -16.22 1.43
N VAL A 233 7.61 -15.76 0.88
CA VAL A 233 7.68 -14.95 -0.34
C VAL A 233 8.71 -15.59 -1.27
N GLU A 234 8.36 -15.75 -2.54
CA GLU A 234 9.22 -16.26 -3.60
C GLU A 234 9.18 -15.33 -4.79
N HIS A 235 10.34 -14.88 -5.25
CA HIS A 235 10.45 -14.05 -6.43
C HIS A 235 10.78 -14.87 -7.67
N ASN A 236 10.39 -14.35 -8.83
CA ASN A 236 10.67 -14.92 -10.15
C ASN A 236 10.19 -16.38 -10.30
N VAL A 237 9.04 -16.69 -9.70
CA VAL A 237 8.39 -17.98 -9.88
C VAL A 237 7.89 -18.15 -11.32
N THR A 238 7.85 -19.39 -11.80
CA THR A 238 7.20 -19.69 -13.08
C THR A 238 5.70 -19.44 -12.98
N VAL A 239 5.14 -18.72 -13.92
CA VAL A 239 3.74 -18.27 -13.88
C VAL A 239 2.98 -18.89 -15.04
N ASP A 240 1.83 -19.48 -14.75
CA ASP A 240 0.81 -19.81 -15.74
C ASP A 240 -0.09 -18.58 -15.95
N GLU A 241 -0.03 -18.01 -17.14
CA GLU A 241 -0.78 -16.80 -17.52
C GLU A 241 -2.30 -16.97 -17.40
N SER A 242 -2.82 -18.18 -17.52
CA SER A 242 -4.25 -18.48 -17.37
C SER A 242 -4.79 -18.20 -15.97
N LEU A 243 -3.91 -18.15 -14.97
CA LEU A 243 -4.27 -17.87 -13.58
C LEU A 243 -4.75 -16.43 -13.36
N PHE A 244 -4.44 -15.51 -14.26
CA PHE A 244 -4.88 -14.11 -14.15
C PHE A 244 -6.14 -13.82 -14.96
N ALA A 245 -6.49 -14.71 -15.91
CA ALA A 245 -7.63 -14.51 -16.80
C ALA A 245 -8.95 -14.98 -16.17
N LYS A 246 -10.06 -14.44 -16.71
CA LYS A 246 -11.40 -14.98 -16.46
C LYS A 246 -11.44 -16.45 -16.92
N PRO A 247 -11.91 -17.40 -16.09
CA PRO A 247 -12.09 -18.78 -16.52
C PRO A 247 -13.02 -18.88 -17.74
N LYS A 248 -12.72 -19.84 -18.60
CA LYS A 248 -13.57 -20.13 -19.77
C LYS A 248 -14.81 -20.91 -19.37
#